data_c3395169d57208b4b7ab556eeddcface
#
_entry.id   c3395169d57208b4b7ab556eeddcface
#
_cell.length_a   1.000
_cell.length_b   1.000
_cell.length_c   1.000
_cell.angle_alpha   90.00
_cell.angle_beta   90.00
_cell.angle_gamma   90.00
#
_symmetry.space_group_name_H-M   'P 1'
#
loop_
_entity.id
_entity.type
_entity.pdbx_description
1 polymer ?
#
loop_
_entity_poly.entity_id
_entity_poly.type
_entity_poly.pdbx_seq_one_letter_code
_entity_poly.pdbx_strand_id
1 'polypeptide(L)'
;MIYNNTKTLLESLMNDKIPTSKICLDMTFGNGNDSYKMLSINKSIQVYGFDIQKICIDNAKKTNNLKVINDSHLNFEKYTNEKIDFAVFNLGYLPGGDKNITTDYDTVIKTLEKLLKVMNTEGQIIITFYPGHKPGLEESINIIKFLQKLNQKDFNVIRYDFINQINNPPFVCLIERIK
;
A
#
# COMPACT_ATOMS: atom_id res chain seq x y z
N MET A 1 -19.90 9.91 -5.48
CA MET A 1 -19.46 9.01 -4.35
C MET A 1 -19.17 9.87 -3.14
N ILE A 2 -19.50 9.44 -1.91
CA ILE A 2 -19.18 10.18 -0.67
C ILE A 2 -18.01 9.47 -0.01
N TYR A 3 -16.93 10.19 0.27
CA TYR A 3 -15.77 9.65 0.98
C TYR A 3 -15.97 9.83 2.48
N ASN A 4 -16.41 8.79 3.17
CA ASN A 4 -16.66 8.84 4.61
C ASN A 4 -15.39 8.65 5.47
N ASN A 5 -14.36 8.04 4.88
CA ASN A 5 -13.08 7.74 5.53
C ASN A 5 -12.02 7.34 4.48
N THR A 6 -10.79 7.10 4.93
CA THR A 6 -9.69 6.67 4.05
C THR A 6 -9.97 5.35 3.33
N LYS A 7 -10.74 4.43 3.93
CA LYS A 7 -11.08 3.15 3.30
C LYS A 7 -11.93 3.38 2.03
N THR A 8 -12.98 4.21 2.10
CA THR A 8 -13.83 4.50 0.94
C THR A 8 -13.08 5.26 -0.15
N LEU A 9 -12.12 6.10 0.22
CA LEU A 9 -11.23 6.76 -0.71
C LEU A 9 -10.29 5.73 -1.40
N LEU A 10 -9.64 4.86 -0.63
CA LEU A 10 -8.78 3.81 -1.15
C LEU A 10 -9.53 2.90 -2.13
N GLU A 11 -10.75 2.47 -1.77
CA GLU A 11 -11.60 1.64 -2.64
C GLU A 11 -11.96 2.36 -3.96
N SER A 12 -12.16 3.69 -3.93
CA SER A 12 -12.40 4.47 -5.14
C SER A 12 -11.18 4.49 -6.04
N LEU A 13 -9.99 4.77 -5.49
CA LEU A 13 -8.73 4.77 -6.25
C LEU A 13 -8.42 3.38 -6.84
N MET A 14 -8.70 2.31 -6.07
CA MET A 14 -8.60 0.93 -6.60
C MET A 14 -9.56 0.69 -7.76
N ASN A 15 -10.82 1.12 -7.65
CA ASN A 15 -11.81 0.94 -8.71
C ASN A 15 -11.40 1.64 -10.02
N ASP A 16 -10.68 2.74 -9.94
CA ASP A 16 -10.17 3.45 -11.11
C ASP A 16 -8.95 2.75 -11.72
N LYS A 17 -8.01 2.27 -10.89
CA LYS A 17 -6.72 1.74 -11.39
C LYS A 17 -6.73 0.24 -11.69
N ILE A 18 -7.34 -0.59 -10.84
CA ILE A 18 -7.24 -2.05 -10.92
C ILE A 18 -7.80 -2.66 -12.21
N PRO A 19 -8.85 -2.09 -12.87
CA PRO A 19 -9.35 -2.64 -14.14
C PRO A 19 -8.29 -2.75 -15.24
N THR A 20 -7.29 -1.87 -15.26
CA THR A 20 -6.20 -1.84 -16.26
C THR A 20 -4.90 -2.47 -15.76
N SER A 21 -4.85 -2.89 -14.50
CA SER A 21 -3.66 -3.48 -13.89
C SER A 21 -3.50 -4.96 -14.24
N LYS A 22 -2.26 -5.46 -14.14
CA LYS A 22 -1.91 -6.88 -14.30
C LYS A 22 -1.20 -7.42 -13.06
N ILE A 23 -0.18 -6.70 -12.57
CA ILE A 23 0.63 -7.09 -11.40
C ILE A 23 0.38 -6.09 -10.28
N CYS A 24 -0.15 -6.59 -9.17
CA CYS A 24 -0.50 -5.81 -8.00
C CYS A 24 0.21 -6.34 -6.75
N LEU A 25 0.63 -5.44 -5.88
CA LEU A 25 1.30 -5.78 -4.63
C LEU A 25 0.49 -5.23 -3.44
N ASP A 26 0.23 -6.08 -2.45
CA ASP A 26 -0.29 -5.71 -1.14
C ASP A 26 0.87 -5.82 -0.15
N MET A 27 1.47 -4.70 0.21
CA MET A 27 2.71 -4.65 0.98
C MET A 27 2.50 -4.84 2.49
N THR A 28 1.24 -4.85 2.93
CA THR A 28 0.80 -5.00 4.32
C THR A 28 -0.45 -5.85 4.37
N PHE A 29 -0.32 -7.12 3.99
CA PHE A 29 -1.44 -8.02 3.72
C PHE A 29 -2.46 -8.10 4.86
N GLY A 30 -2.01 -8.25 6.11
CA GLY A 30 -2.87 -8.33 7.27
C GLY A 30 -3.98 -9.39 7.12
N ASN A 31 -5.22 -8.94 7.14
CA ASN A 31 -6.39 -9.79 6.90
C ASN A 31 -6.74 -9.97 5.41
N GLY A 32 -5.94 -9.43 4.50
CA GLY A 32 -6.08 -9.56 3.05
C GLY A 32 -7.20 -8.73 2.42
N ASN A 33 -7.75 -7.75 3.15
CA ASN A 33 -8.90 -6.98 2.68
C ASN A 33 -8.61 -6.27 1.34
N ASP A 34 -7.44 -5.68 1.18
CA ASP A 34 -7.06 -4.96 -0.04
C ASP A 34 -6.78 -5.93 -1.19
N SER A 35 -6.09 -7.04 -0.92
CA SER A 35 -5.86 -8.11 -1.90
C SER A 35 -7.18 -8.69 -2.43
N TYR A 36 -8.11 -9.01 -1.55
CA TYR A 36 -9.42 -9.54 -1.97
C TYR A 36 -10.26 -8.47 -2.68
N LYS A 37 -10.16 -7.21 -2.28
CA LYS A 37 -10.82 -6.10 -2.98
C LYS A 37 -10.29 -5.97 -4.41
N MET A 38 -8.97 -5.95 -4.61
CA MET A 38 -8.35 -5.91 -5.94
C MET A 38 -8.85 -7.05 -6.83
N LEU A 39 -8.85 -8.29 -6.32
CA LEU A 39 -9.34 -9.46 -7.06
C LEU A 39 -10.85 -9.44 -7.32
N SER A 40 -11.64 -8.76 -6.49
CA SER A 40 -13.07 -8.57 -6.75
C SER A 40 -13.34 -7.63 -7.91
N ILE A 41 -12.45 -6.64 -8.13
CA ILE A 41 -12.54 -5.67 -9.23
C ILE A 41 -12.06 -6.31 -10.55
N ASN A 42 -10.91 -7.00 -10.51
CA ASN A 42 -10.35 -7.64 -11.70
C ASN A 42 -9.76 -9.02 -11.33
N LYS A 43 -10.43 -10.08 -11.75
CA LYS A 43 -10.05 -11.48 -11.45
C LYS A 43 -8.83 -11.96 -12.24
N SER A 44 -8.37 -11.21 -13.25
CA SER A 44 -7.25 -11.60 -14.10
C SER A 44 -5.89 -11.03 -13.64
N ILE A 45 -5.88 -10.16 -12.64
CA ILE A 45 -4.63 -9.65 -12.05
C ILE A 45 -3.91 -10.74 -11.25
N GLN A 46 -2.60 -10.64 -11.17
CA GLN A 46 -1.79 -11.37 -10.20
C GLN A 46 -1.53 -10.47 -8.99
N VAL A 47 -1.88 -10.93 -7.80
CA VAL A 47 -1.63 -10.22 -6.54
C VAL A 47 -0.57 -10.96 -5.73
N TYR A 48 0.41 -10.21 -5.20
CA TYR A 48 1.37 -10.68 -4.21
C TYR A 48 1.12 -9.92 -2.91
N GLY A 49 0.72 -10.63 -1.86
CA GLY A 49 0.49 -10.07 -0.53
C GLY A 49 1.62 -10.43 0.43
N PHE A 50 2.18 -9.43 1.10
CA PHE A 50 3.32 -9.59 2.02
C PHE A 50 2.90 -9.31 3.46
N ASP A 51 3.27 -10.19 4.37
CA ASP A 51 3.19 -9.94 5.80
C ASP A 51 4.27 -10.70 6.55
N ILE A 52 4.86 -10.06 7.57
CA ILE A 52 5.86 -10.68 8.44
C ILE A 52 5.21 -11.58 9.49
N GLN A 53 3.93 -11.37 9.77
CA GLN A 53 3.18 -12.13 10.77
C GLN A 53 2.61 -13.41 10.15
N LYS A 54 3.12 -14.56 10.57
CA LYS A 54 2.68 -15.87 10.06
C LYS A 54 1.17 -16.11 10.19
N ILE A 55 0.54 -15.57 11.22
CA ILE A 55 -0.91 -15.67 11.44
C ILE A 55 -1.72 -15.11 10.27
N CYS A 56 -1.24 -14.06 9.59
CA CYS A 56 -1.89 -13.47 8.42
C CYS A 56 -1.90 -14.45 7.25
N ILE A 57 -0.80 -15.21 7.09
CA ILE A 57 -0.64 -16.20 6.02
C ILE A 57 -1.52 -17.43 6.29
N ASP A 58 -1.51 -17.91 7.54
CA ASP A 58 -2.26 -19.09 7.95
C ASP A 58 -3.79 -18.89 7.80
N ASN A 59 -4.26 -17.64 8.00
CA ASN A 59 -5.67 -17.25 7.86
C ASN A 59 -6.07 -16.81 6.44
N ALA A 60 -5.12 -16.75 5.49
CA ALA A 60 -5.39 -16.27 4.15
C ALA A 60 -6.32 -17.22 3.38
N LYS A 61 -7.31 -16.65 2.70
CA LYS A 61 -8.17 -17.41 1.79
C LYS A 61 -7.40 -17.75 0.51
N LYS A 62 -7.34 -19.02 0.17
CA LYS A 62 -6.70 -19.46 -1.08
C LYS A 62 -7.49 -18.99 -2.29
N THR A 63 -6.82 -18.32 -3.21
CA THR A 63 -7.35 -17.94 -4.52
C THR A 63 -6.28 -18.16 -5.58
N ASN A 64 -6.67 -18.39 -6.84
CA ASN A 64 -5.73 -18.77 -7.91
C ASN A 64 -4.70 -17.67 -8.22
N ASN A 65 -5.10 -16.39 -8.10
CA ASN A 65 -4.29 -15.24 -8.51
C ASN A 65 -3.77 -14.42 -7.31
N LEU A 66 -3.73 -15.03 -6.11
CA LEU A 66 -3.16 -14.44 -4.91
C LEU A 66 -2.04 -15.34 -4.39
N LYS A 67 -0.85 -14.79 -4.30
CA LYS A 67 0.27 -15.39 -3.57
C LYS A 67 0.48 -14.63 -2.29
N VAL A 68 0.22 -15.27 -1.15
CA VAL A 68 0.46 -14.68 0.17
C VAL A 68 1.80 -15.17 0.69
N ILE A 69 2.65 -14.24 1.11
CA ILE A 69 4.09 -14.46 1.34
C ILE A 69 4.42 -14.02 2.76
N ASN A 70 4.96 -14.95 3.56
CA ASN A 70 5.48 -14.64 4.88
C ASN A 70 6.92 -14.14 4.78
N ASP A 71 7.07 -12.91 4.37
CA ASP A 71 8.35 -12.21 4.30
C ASP A 71 8.10 -10.70 4.40
N SER A 72 9.16 -9.94 4.67
CA SER A 72 9.09 -8.48 4.58
C SER A 72 8.84 -8.04 3.13
N HIS A 73 7.95 -7.08 2.96
CA HIS A 73 7.71 -6.42 1.66
C HIS A 73 8.99 -5.83 1.03
N LEU A 74 10.04 -5.58 1.81
CA LEU A 74 11.35 -5.16 1.33
C LEU A 74 11.96 -6.16 0.34
N ASN A 75 11.58 -7.43 0.44
CA ASN A 75 12.08 -8.55 -0.33
C ASN A 75 11.21 -8.89 -1.56
N PHE A 76 10.24 -8.05 -1.93
CA PHE A 76 9.28 -8.35 -2.99
C PHE A 76 9.93 -8.79 -4.32
N GLU A 77 11.11 -8.26 -4.65
CA GLU A 77 11.88 -8.58 -5.87
C GLU A 77 12.31 -10.06 -5.95
N LYS A 78 12.29 -10.81 -4.83
CA LYS A 78 12.54 -12.27 -4.82
C LYS A 78 11.36 -13.07 -5.40
N TYR A 79 10.16 -12.46 -5.47
CA TYR A 79 8.91 -13.16 -5.78
C TYR A 79 8.31 -12.75 -7.12
N THR A 80 8.69 -11.59 -7.64
CA THR A 80 8.33 -11.13 -8.98
C THR A 80 9.42 -10.23 -9.55
N ASN A 81 9.72 -10.42 -10.84
CA ASN A 81 10.60 -9.56 -11.63
C ASN A 81 9.81 -8.76 -12.69
N GLU A 82 8.48 -8.82 -12.63
CA GLU A 82 7.62 -8.12 -13.53
C GLU A 82 7.50 -6.64 -13.14
N LYS A 83 7.11 -5.80 -14.10
CA LYS A 83 6.77 -4.41 -13.84
C LYS A 83 5.47 -4.33 -13.05
N ILE A 84 5.41 -3.39 -12.11
CA ILE A 84 4.32 -3.26 -11.16
C ILE A 84 3.35 -2.18 -11.63
N ASP A 85 2.06 -2.52 -11.71
CA ASP A 85 1.00 -1.58 -12.08
C ASP A 85 0.39 -0.89 -10.86
N PHE A 86 0.32 -1.62 -9.73
CA PHE A 86 -0.30 -1.11 -8.52
C PHE A 86 0.35 -1.69 -7.26
N ALA A 87 0.56 -0.85 -6.26
CA ALA A 87 0.96 -1.31 -4.93
C ALA A 87 0.18 -0.55 -3.85
N VAL A 88 -0.13 -1.23 -2.75
CA VAL A 88 -0.82 -0.64 -1.61
C VAL A 88 -0.06 -0.92 -0.31
N PHE A 89 0.02 0.11 0.55
CA PHE A 89 0.49 0.04 1.93
C PHE A 89 -0.61 0.57 2.86
N ASN A 90 -0.99 -0.22 3.85
CA ASN A 90 -1.74 0.22 5.01
C ASN A 90 -0.79 0.22 6.21
N LEU A 91 -0.21 1.38 6.51
CA LEU A 91 0.80 1.50 7.57
C LEU A 91 0.12 1.45 8.95
N GLY A 92 0.83 0.89 9.94
CA GLY A 92 0.31 0.76 11.29
C GLY A 92 0.45 -0.67 11.82
N TYR A 93 -0.48 -1.07 12.68
CA TYR A 93 -0.50 -2.42 13.28
C TYR A 93 -1.69 -3.22 12.78
N LEU A 94 -1.56 -4.55 12.80
CA LEU A 94 -2.65 -5.47 12.46
C LEU A 94 -3.81 -5.29 13.45
N PRO A 95 -5.04 -4.98 13.01
CA PRO A 95 -6.20 -4.96 13.90
C PRO A 95 -6.40 -6.32 14.59
N GLY A 96 -6.36 -6.32 15.92
CA GLY A 96 -6.41 -7.56 16.73
C GLY A 96 -5.07 -8.29 16.91
N GLY A 97 -4.00 -7.81 16.31
CA GLY A 97 -2.64 -8.33 16.46
C GLY A 97 -1.85 -7.65 17.57
N ASP A 98 -0.55 -8.00 17.66
CA ASP A 98 0.39 -7.35 18.60
C ASP A 98 0.67 -5.91 18.15
N LYS A 99 0.26 -4.93 18.97
CA LYS A 99 0.46 -3.50 18.72
C LYS A 99 1.93 -3.05 18.74
N ASN A 100 2.85 -3.90 19.24
CA ASN A 100 4.27 -3.62 19.20
C ASN A 100 4.89 -3.94 17.82
N ILE A 101 4.19 -4.71 16.99
CA ILE A 101 4.59 -5.01 15.62
C ILE A 101 3.95 -3.95 14.71
N THR A 102 4.70 -2.89 14.43
CA THR A 102 4.33 -1.82 13.50
C THR A 102 5.25 -1.84 12.29
N THR A 103 4.82 -1.24 11.20
CA THR A 103 5.72 -0.96 10.07
C THR A 103 6.85 -0.04 10.52
N ASP A 104 8.05 -0.31 10.01
CA ASP A 104 9.21 0.53 10.20
C ASP A 104 9.40 1.43 8.98
N TYR A 105 9.41 2.76 9.20
CA TYR A 105 9.48 3.73 8.10
C TYR A 105 10.75 3.58 7.22
N ASP A 106 11.88 3.14 7.80
CA ASP A 106 13.09 2.90 7.01
C ASP A 106 12.91 1.74 6.03
N THR A 107 12.24 0.68 6.47
CA THR A 107 11.88 -0.47 5.63
C THR A 107 10.89 -0.06 4.53
N VAL A 108 9.90 0.78 4.86
CA VAL A 108 8.94 1.31 3.86
C VAL A 108 9.65 2.16 2.83
N ILE A 109 10.52 3.10 3.24
CA ILE A 109 11.28 3.96 2.32
C ILE A 109 12.16 3.14 1.39
N LYS A 110 12.93 2.17 1.92
CA LYS A 110 13.76 1.27 1.09
C LYS A 110 12.93 0.46 0.10
N THR A 111 11.72 0.04 0.50
CA THR A 111 10.80 -0.65 -0.40
C THR A 111 10.29 0.28 -1.50
N LEU A 112 9.91 1.51 -1.15
CA LEU A 112 9.49 2.53 -2.12
C LEU A 112 10.59 2.83 -3.12
N GLU A 113 11.86 3.00 -2.69
CA GLU A 113 13.00 3.21 -3.58
C GLU A 113 13.17 2.11 -4.63
N LYS A 114 12.87 0.86 -4.28
CA LYS A 114 12.87 -0.28 -5.20
C LYS A 114 11.65 -0.28 -6.11
N LEU A 115 10.45 -0.09 -5.55
CA LEU A 115 9.19 -0.05 -6.29
C LEU A 115 9.20 1.02 -7.39
N LEU A 116 9.64 2.23 -7.07
CA LEU A 116 9.70 3.36 -8.02
C LEU A 116 10.53 3.02 -9.27
N LYS A 117 11.52 2.11 -9.16
CA LYS A 117 12.34 1.68 -10.31
C LYS A 117 11.64 0.66 -11.21
N VAL A 118 10.73 -0.13 -10.64
CA VAL A 118 10.07 -1.24 -11.34
C VAL A 118 8.60 -1.00 -11.66
N MET A 119 8.06 0.17 -11.33
CA MET A 119 6.70 0.56 -11.73
C MET A 119 6.57 0.68 -13.24
N ASN A 120 5.42 0.31 -13.76
CA ASN A 120 5.00 0.69 -15.11
C ASN A 120 4.74 2.20 -15.21
N THR A 121 4.81 2.76 -16.42
CA THR A 121 4.21 4.07 -16.70
C THR A 121 2.72 4.02 -16.35
N GLU A 122 2.21 5.08 -15.74
CA GLU A 122 0.87 5.14 -15.14
C GLU A 122 0.66 4.18 -13.95
N GLY A 123 1.71 3.47 -13.50
CA GLY A 123 1.66 2.68 -12.27
C GLY A 123 1.37 3.56 -11.05
N GLN A 124 0.68 3.01 -10.06
CA GLN A 124 0.26 3.73 -8.87
C GLN A 124 0.70 3.01 -7.59
N ILE A 125 1.14 3.79 -6.60
CA ILE A 125 1.33 3.32 -5.22
C ILE A 125 0.40 4.13 -4.32
N ILE A 126 -0.36 3.44 -3.48
CA ILE A 126 -1.21 4.08 -2.47
C ILE A 126 -0.68 3.75 -1.08
N ILE A 127 -0.53 4.77 -0.26
CA ILE A 127 -0.08 4.64 1.12
C ILE A 127 -1.14 5.26 2.04
N THR A 128 -1.71 4.46 2.94
CA THR A 128 -2.58 4.95 4.00
C THR A 128 -1.78 5.12 5.28
N PHE A 129 -1.86 6.30 5.86
CA PHE A 129 -1.15 6.70 7.09
C PHE A 129 -2.13 6.81 8.26
N TYR A 130 -1.67 6.42 9.46
CA TYR A 130 -2.44 6.47 10.71
C TYR A 130 -1.67 7.28 11.79
N PRO A 131 -1.58 8.63 11.66
CA PRO A 131 -0.77 9.46 12.54
C PRO A 131 -1.38 9.70 13.92
N GLY A 132 -2.50 9.08 14.27
CA GLY A 132 -3.21 9.27 15.54
C GLY A 132 -2.46 8.78 16.79
N HIS A 133 -1.30 8.16 16.65
CA HIS A 133 -0.41 7.74 17.73
C HIS A 133 1.05 8.06 17.41
N LYS A 134 1.90 8.15 18.47
CA LYS A 134 3.29 8.65 18.32
C LYS A 134 4.11 7.91 17.25
N PRO A 135 4.19 6.57 17.21
CA PRO A 135 4.93 5.87 16.14
C PRO A 135 4.40 6.16 14.74
N GLY A 136 3.06 6.15 14.54
CA GLY A 136 2.46 6.44 13.24
C GLY A 136 2.64 7.89 12.79
N LEU A 137 2.73 8.84 13.73
CA LEU A 137 3.05 10.23 13.41
C LEU A 137 4.49 10.35 12.92
N GLU A 138 5.47 9.73 13.61
CA GLU A 138 6.87 9.72 13.22
C GLU A 138 7.07 9.03 11.86
N GLU A 139 6.44 7.89 11.64
CA GLU A 139 6.41 7.17 10.37
C GLU A 139 5.90 8.07 9.24
N SER A 140 4.75 8.72 9.44
CA SER A 140 4.15 9.60 8.44
C SER A 140 5.05 10.78 8.08
N ILE A 141 5.68 11.43 9.07
CA ILE A 141 6.59 12.56 8.85
C ILE A 141 7.79 12.13 7.99
N ASN A 142 8.43 11.01 8.30
CA ASN A 142 9.62 10.56 7.59
C ASN A 142 9.32 10.11 6.17
N ILE A 143 8.24 9.38 5.96
CA ILE A 143 7.84 8.94 4.61
C ILE A 143 7.42 10.15 3.77
N ILE A 144 6.65 11.10 4.30
CA ILE A 144 6.28 12.32 3.57
C ILE A 144 7.50 13.11 3.15
N LYS A 145 8.50 13.26 4.03
CA LYS A 145 9.79 13.92 3.67
C LYS A 145 10.51 13.22 2.52
N PHE A 146 10.43 11.91 2.45
CA PHE A 146 10.96 11.14 1.31
C PHE A 146 10.15 11.42 0.05
N LEU A 147 8.83 11.33 0.10
CA LEU A 147 7.94 11.55 -1.04
C LEU A 147 8.08 12.95 -1.65
N GLN A 148 8.24 13.97 -0.81
CA GLN A 148 8.45 15.36 -1.25
C GLN A 148 9.73 15.57 -2.08
N LYS A 149 10.69 14.64 -2.02
CA LYS A 149 11.96 14.72 -2.78
C LYS A 149 11.90 14.00 -4.12
N LEU A 150 10.80 13.31 -4.43
CA LEU A 150 10.65 12.62 -5.71
C LEU A 150 10.66 13.63 -6.87
N ASN A 151 11.31 13.23 -7.97
CA ASN A 151 11.39 14.07 -9.15
C ASN A 151 10.02 14.26 -9.78
N GLN A 152 9.51 15.48 -9.77
CA GLN A 152 8.19 15.84 -10.33
C GLN A 152 8.05 15.62 -11.86
N LYS A 153 9.15 15.36 -12.57
CA LYS A 153 9.11 15.02 -14.00
C LYS A 153 8.79 13.54 -14.22
N ASP A 154 9.00 12.71 -13.19
CA ASP A 154 8.83 11.26 -13.27
C ASP A 154 7.63 10.79 -12.45
N PHE A 155 7.28 11.53 -11.38
CA PHE A 155 6.23 11.13 -10.43
C PHE A 155 5.35 12.31 -10.02
N ASN A 156 4.03 12.08 -9.94
CA ASN A 156 3.11 12.90 -9.16
C ASN A 156 2.94 12.29 -7.77
N VAL A 157 2.89 13.14 -6.75
CA VAL A 157 2.52 12.73 -5.40
C VAL A 157 1.36 13.58 -4.93
N ILE A 158 0.23 12.94 -4.65
CA ILE A 158 -1.01 13.60 -4.23
C ILE A 158 -1.32 13.16 -2.81
N ARG A 159 -1.67 14.10 -1.95
CA ARG A 159 -2.12 13.81 -0.58
C ARG A 159 -3.59 14.15 -0.44
N TYR A 160 -4.35 13.22 0.12
CA TYR A 160 -5.78 13.36 0.40
C TYR A 160 -5.99 13.43 1.92
N ASP A 161 -6.46 14.56 2.40
CA ASP A 161 -6.74 14.82 3.82
C ASP A 161 -8.23 15.11 4.05
N PHE A 162 -8.73 14.67 5.20
CA PHE A 162 -10.02 15.12 5.75
C PHE A 162 -9.77 16.32 6.68
N ILE A 163 -9.60 17.51 6.11
CA ILE A 163 -9.05 18.70 6.79
C ILE A 163 -9.91 19.23 7.94
N ASN A 164 -11.17 18.81 8.04
CA ASN A 164 -12.11 19.19 9.10
C ASN A 164 -12.20 18.16 10.25
N GLN A 165 -11.46 17.05 10.17
CA GLN A 165 -11.39 16.07 11.25
C GLN A 165 -10.29 16.43 12.24
N ILE A 166 -10.51 16.10 13.53
CA ILE A 166 -9.59 16.38 14.65
C ILE A 166 -8.74 15.16 15.00
N ASN A 167 -7.73 15.35 15.87
CA ASN A 167 -6.89 14.27 16.43
C ASN A 167 -6.03 13.50 15.40
N ASN A 168 -5.41 14.22 14.46
CA ASN A 168 -4.57 13.65 13.42
C ASN A 168 -5.23 12.46 12.71
N PRO A 169 -6.30 12.71 11.93
CA PRO A 169 -7.02 11.65 11.23
C PRO A 169 -6.12 10.92 10.24
N PRO A 170 -6.46 9.67 9.88
CA PRO A 170 -5.80 8.98 8.79
C PRO A 170 -5.90 9.76 7.48
N PHE A 171 -4.83 9.69 6.68
CA PHE A 171 -4.79 10.29 5.35
C PHE A 171 -4.17 9.33 4.32
N VAL A 172 -4.31 9.64 3.04
CA VAL A 172 -3.81 8.81 1.94
C VAL A 172 -2.85 9.61 1.08
N CYS A 173 -1.74 9.00 0.68
CA CYS A 173 -0.91 9.48 -0.42
C CYS A 173 -1.04 8.54 -1.62
N LEU A 174 -1.21 9.13 -2.79
CA LEU A 174 -1.13 8.48 -4.09
C LEU A 174 0.16 8.93 -4.77
N ILE A 175 0.95 7.97 -5.23
CA ILE A 175 2.14 8.20 -6.05
C ILE A 175 1.83 7.63 -7.43
N GLU A 176 1.97 8.43 -8.47
CA GLU A 176 1.75 8.04 -9.87
C GLU A 176 3.04 8.17 -10.65
N ARG A 177 3.42 7.15 -11.42
CA ARG A 177 4.53 7.25 -12.37
C ARG A 177 4.06 7.88 -13.67
N ILE A 178 4.69 8.98 -14.09
CA ILE A 178 4.35 9.72 -15.31
C ILE A 178 5.08 9.14 -16.53
N LYS A 179 6.35 8.71 -16.34
CA LYS A 179 7.25 8.23 -17.40
C LYS A 179 7.96 6.94 -17.00
#